data_bedef466f5ac6351108630de7918844e
#
_entry.id   bedef466f5ac6351108630de7918844e
#
_cell.length_a   1.000
_cell.length_b   1.000
_cell.length_c   1.000
_cell.angle_alpha   90.00
_cell.angle_beta   90.00
_cell.angle_gamma   90.00
#
_symmetry.space_group_name_H-M   'P 1'
#
loop_
_entity.id
_entity.type
_entity.pdbx_description
1 polymer ?
#
loop_
_entity_poly.entity_id
_entity_poly.type
_entity_poly.pdbx_seq_one_letter_code
_entity_poly.pdbx_strand_id
1 'polypeptide(L)'
;MSEIKLDNKGRKYEYRKELANLVNQEVEVTLFDIKMVRPGSRLQILSQNVELSGKVICRHAFCNLTTSLAKKIGKKRVNVERGQNIRVKAKVVEYTNKKQQKNYSFKIYDIL
;
A
#
# COMPACT_ATOMS: atom_id res chain seq x y z
N MET A 1 -4.91 14.96 4.77
CA MET A 1 -4.64 14.09 5.93
C MET A 1 -5.73 13.04 6.08
N SER A 2 -5.34 11.88 6.57
CA SER A 2 -6.30 10.83 6.84
C SER A 2 -7.15 11.14 8.07
N GLU A 3 -8.40 10.77 8.02
CA GLU A 3 -9.31 10.83 9.17
C GLU A 3 -9.05 9.63 10.08
N ILE A 4 -9.10 9.86 11.39
CA ILE A 4 -9.01 8.78 12.38
C ILE A 4 -10.41 8.51 12.93
N LYS A 5 -10.84 7.27 12.84
CA LYS A 5 -12.13 6.81 13.33
C LYS A 5 -11.95 5.71 14.37
N LEU A 6 -13.01 5.43 15.12
CA LEU A 6 -13.02 4.31 16.05
C LEU A 6 -13.77 3.14 15.43
N ASP A 7 -13.23 1.93 15.58
CA ASP A 7 -13.93 0.72 15.19
C ASP A 7 -14.96 0.28 16.25
N ASN A 8 -15.64 -0.85 16.03
CA ASN A 8 -16.66 -1.36 16.95
C ASN A 8 -16.13 -1.67 18.36
N LYS A 9 -14.83 -1.85 18.50
CA LYS A 9 -14.16 -2.13 19.77
C LYS A 9 -13.50 -0.89 20.37
N GLY A 10 -13.77 0.29 19.82
CA GLY A 10 -13.19 1.54 20.28
C GLY A 10 -11.75 1.77 19.89
N ARG A 11 -11.17 0.93 19.02
CA ARG A 11 -9.79 1.09 18.56
C ARG A 11 -9.75 2.12 17.42
N LYS A 12 -8.72 2.94 17.43
CA LYS A 12 -8.52 3.91 16.35
C LYS A 12 -8.06 3.19 15.08
N TYR A 13 -8.64 3.57 13.95
CA TYR A 13 -8.14 3.18 12.65
C TYR A 13 -8.08 4.40 11.74
N GLU A 14 -7.16 4.38 10.79
CA GLU A 14 -6.96 5.47 9.87
C GLU A 14 -7.92 5.34 8.69
N TYR A 15 -8.75 6.36 8.48
CA TYR A 15 -9.58 6.46 7.29
C TYR A 15 -8.82 7.30 6.25
N ARG A 16 -8.47 6.67 5.13
CA ARG A 16 -7.64 7.26 4.10
C ARG A 16 -8.49 8.04 3.10
N LYS A 17 -9.10 9.11 3.59
CA LYS A 17 -10.10 9.89 2.85
C LYS A 17 -9.54 10.47 1.54
N GLU A 18 -8.29 10.90 1.55
CA GLU A 18 -7.66 11.48 0.36
C GLU A 18 -7.53 10.46 -0.76
N LEU A 19 -7.41 9.18 -0.44
CA LEU A 19 -7.31 8.12 -1.42
C LEU A 19 -8.64 7.82 -2.10
N ALA A 20 -9.76 8.15 -1.47
CA ALA A 20 -11.08 7.94 -2.06
C ALA A 20 -11.24 8.66 -3.40
N ASN A 21 -10.61 9.82 -3.55
CA ASN A 21 -10.67 10.61 -4.77
C ASN A 21 -9.73 10.08 -5.86
N LEU A 22 -8.86 9.13 -5.52
CA LEU A 22 -7.84 8.59 -6.41
C LEU A 22 -8.10 7.14 -6.79
N VAL A 23 -9.22 6.56 -6.34
CA VAL A 23 -9.57 5.15 -6.62
C VAL A 23 -9.54 4.89 -8.13
N ASN A 24 -8.88 3.81 -8.51
CA ASN A 24 -8.63 3.38 -9.88
C ASN A 24 -7.71 4.30 -10.69
N GLN A 25 -7.11 5.31 -10.07
CA GLN A 25 -6.12 6.16 -10.72
C GLN A 25 -4.71 5.64 -10.48
N GLU A 26 -3.85 5.83 -11.46
CA GLU A 26 -2.43 5.54 -11.35
C GLU A 26 -1.72 6.69 -10.66
N VAL A 27 -0.87 6.36 -9.70
CA VAL A 27 -0.09 7.34 -8.94
C VAL A 27 1.35 6.86 -8.82
N GLU A 28 2.27 7.81 -8.68
CA GLU A 28 3.65 7.52 -8.28
C GLU A 28 3.77 7.88 -6.80
N VAL A 29 4.12 6.91 -5.99
CA VAL A 29 4.26 7.09 -4.54
C VAL A 29 5.61 6.59 -4.07
N THR A 30 6.05 7.11 -2.93
CA THR A 30 7.24 6.61 -2.25
C THR A 30 6.81 5.78 -1.04
N LEU A 31 7.33 4.56 -0.98
CA LEU A 31 7.12 3.66 0.15
C LEU A 31 8.34 3.72 1.06
N PHE A 32 8.11 3.80 2.36
CA PHE A 32 9.17 3.97 3.36
C PHE A 32 9.29 2.75 4.25
N ASP A 33 10.53 2.38 4.56
CA ASP A 33 10.87 1.30 5.48
C ASP A 33 10.10 0.03 5.16
N ILE A 34 10.25 -0.45 3.94
CA ILE A 34 9.47 -1.55 3.41
C ILE A 34 9.88 -2.89 3.97
N LYS A 35 8.94 -3.83 3.94
CA LYS A 35 9.16 -5.22 4.29
C LYS A 35 8.33 -6.09 3.35
N MET A 36 8.95 -7.14 2.81
CA MET A 36 8.21 -8.14 2.06
C MET A 36 7.45 -9.04 3.02
N VAL A 37 6.17 -9.23 2.76
CA VAL A 37 5.32 -10.11 3.56
C VAL A 37 4.53 -11.03 2.63
N ARG A 38 4.16 -12.20 3.13
CA ARG A 38 3.44 -13.19 2.33
C ARG A 38 2.29 -13.78 3.15
N PRO A 39 1.17 -13.04 3.26
CA PRO A 39 -0.01 -13.60 3.88
C PRO A 39 -0.59 -14.69 2.95
N GLY A 40 -0.61 -15.94 3.42
CA GLY A 40 -0.97 -17.07 2.57
C GLY A 40 0.05 -17.26 1.45
N SER A 41 -0.44 -17.32 0.20
CA SER A 41 0.42 -17.50 -0.98
C SER A 41 0.72 -16.19 -1.71
N ARG A 42 0.17 -15.08 -1.25
CA ARG A 42 0.27 -13.79 -1.94
C ARG A 42 1.43 -12.97 -1.39
N LEU A 43 2.28 -12.48 -2.29
CA LEU A 43 3.38 -11.59 -1.92
C LEU A 43 2.86 -10.15 -1.86
N GLN A 44 3.18 -9.46 -0.77
CA GLN A 44 2.84 -8.04 -0.57
C GLN A 44 4.06 -7.27 -0.08
N ILE A 45 4.03 -5.96 -0.29
CA ILE A 45 4.99 -5.04 0.33
C ILE A 45 4.27 -4.29 1.44
N LEU A 46 4.76 -4.44 2.67
CA LEU A 46 4.32 -3.61 3.79
C LEU A 46 5.16 -2.34 3.80
N SER A 47 4.50 -1.19 3.77
CA SER A 47 5.15 0.11 3.87
C SER A 47 4.75 0.77 5.19
N GLN A 48 5.71 1.37 5.89
CA GLN A 48 5.42 2.09 7.13
C GLN A 48 4.73 3.43 6.86
N ASN A 49 5.12 4.09 5.76
CA ASN A 49 4.48 5.32 5.30
C ASN A 49 4.43 5.30 3.78
N VAL A 50 3.41 5.96 3.23
CA VAL A 50 3.29 6.18 1.79
C VAL A 50 3.19 7.68 1.56
N GLU A 51 4.08 8.21 0.72
CA GLU A 51 4.07 9.63 0.36
C GLU A 51 3.70 9.83 -1.10
N LEU A 52 2.86 10.81 -1.33
CA LEU A 52 2.52 11.31 -2.65
C LEU A 52 2.91 12.79 -2.71
N SER A 53 3.82 13.12 -3.64
CA SER A 53 4.31 14.51 -3.81
C SER A 53 4.83 15.13 -2.51
N GLY A 54 5.57 14.35 -1.72
CA GLY A 54 6.17 14.82 -0.48
C GLY A 54 5.24 14.84 0.73
N LYS A 55 3.99 14.40 0.58
CA LYS A 55 3.00 14.40 1.65
C LYS A 55 2.64 12.97 2.04
N VAL A 56 2.67 12.66 3.33
CA VAL A 56 2.24 11.35 3.82
C VAL A 56 0.72 11.23 3.68
N ILE A 57 0.29 10.28 2.87
CA ILE A 57 -1.13 10.05 2.60
C ILE A 57 -1.66 8.78 3.26
N CYS A 58 -0.77 7.95 3.77
CA CYS A 58 -1.14 6.66 4.34
C CYS A 58 -0.03 6.14 5.25
N ARG A 59 -0.41 5.40 6.27
CA ARG A 59 0.52 4.67 7.15
C ARG A 59 0.18 3.19 7.14
N HIS A 60 1.18 2.35 7.39
CA HIS A 60 1.01 0.88 7.50
C HIS A 60 0.20 0.31 6.34
N ALA A 61 0.66 0.55 5.12
CA ALA A 61 -0.02 0.05 3.94
C ALA A 61 0.51 -1.34 3.56
N PHE A 62 -0.38 -2.31 3.44
CA PHE A 62 -0.10 -3.60 2.83
C PHE A 62 -0.42 -3.48 1.34
N CYS A 63 0.61 -3.32 0.53
CA CYS A 63 0.44 -3.09 -0.90
C CYS A 63 0.45 -4.41 -1.66
N ASN A 64 -0.57 -4.65 -2.47
CA ASN A 64 -0.60 -5.80 -3.38
C ASN A 64 0.35 -5.57 -4.55
N LEU A 65 0.79 -6.65 -5.18
CA LEU A 65 1.62 -6.60 -6.37
C LEU A 65 0.85 -7.23 -7.54
N THR A 66 1.07 -6.71 -8.74
CA THR A 66 0.60 -7.42 -9.93
C THR A 66 1.33 -8.74 -10.03
N THR A 67 0.72 -9.73 -10.69
CA THR A 67 1.33 -11.04 -10.90
C THR A 67 2.67 -10.90 -11.62
N SER A 68 2.74 -10.03 -12.61
CA SER A 68 3.96 -9.77 -13.36
C SER A 68 5.08 -9.24 -12.47
N LEU A 69 4.79 -8.25 -11.63
CA LEU A 69 5.78 -7.68 -10.73
C LEU A 69 6.22 -8.69 -9.66
N ALA A 70 5.28 -9.44 -9.09
CA ALA A 70 5.60 -10.47 -8.11
C ALA A 70 6.56 -11.52 -8.69
N LYS A 71 6.37 -11.90 -9.95
CA LYS A 71 7.29 -12.83 -10.64
C LYS A 71 8.68 -12.24 -10.83
N LYS A 72 8.77 -10.97 -11.21
CA LYS A 72 10.06 -10.28 -11.37
C LYS A 72 10.83 -10.22 -10.05
N ILE A 73 10.15 -9.95 -8.95
CA ILE A 73 10.77 -9.93 -7.63
C ILE A 73 11.21 -11.34 -7.23
N GLY A 74 10.37 -12.35 -7.44
CA GLY A 74 10.69 -13.74 -7.13
C GLY A 74 11.87 -14.26 -7.92
N LYS A 75 12.06 -13.82 -9.15
CA LYS A 75 13.20 -14.18 -10.01
C LYS A 75 14.40 -13.25 -9.82
N LYS A 76 14.35 -12.36 -8.86
CA LYS A 76 15.41 -11.37 -8.56
C LYS A 76 15.77 -10.46 -9.73
N ARG A 77 14.84 -10.24 -10.63
CA ARG A 77 14.99 -9.26 -11.73
C ARG A 77 14.74 -7.85 -11.26
N VAL A 78 13.99 -7.70 -10.16
CA VAL A 78 13.75 -6.45 -9.46
C VAL A 78 14.15 -6.67 -8.02
N ASN A 79 15.08 -5.86 -7.54
CA ASN A 79 15.63 -6.01 -6.19
C ASN A 79 14.84 -5.16 -5.20
N VAL A 80 14.29 -5.82 -4.19
CA VAL A 80 13.53 -5.15 -3.13
C VAL A 80 14.07 -5.67 -1.80
N GLU A 81 14.61 -4.78 -1.00
CA GLU A 81 15.24 -5.13 0.27
C GLU A 81 14.48 -4.52 1.46
N ARG A 82 14.48 -5.24 2.57
CA ARG A 82 13.88 -4.76 3.81
C ARG A 82 14.54 -3.46 4.27
N GLY A 83 13.69 -2.52 4.70
CA GLY A 83 14.15 -1.22 5.20
C GLY A 83 14.41 -0.18 4.14
N GLN A 84 14.27 -0.52 2.87
CA GLN A 84 14.43 0.43 1.79
C GLN A 84 13.29 1.44 1.72
N ASN A 85 13.60 2.59 1.11
CA ASN A 85 12.60 3.52 0.61
C ASN A 85 12.60 3.40 -0.91
N ILE A 86 11.43 3.13 -1.50
CA ILE A 86 11.31 2.90 -2.94
C ILE A 86 10.20 3.75 -3.54
N ARG A 87 10.42 4.20 -4.77
CA ARG A 87 9.36 4.82 -5.57
C ARG A 87 8.71 3.77 -6.45
N VAL A 88 7.39 3.81 -6.51
CA VAL A 88 6.63 2.83 -7.27
C VAL A 88 5.52 3.50 -8.06
N LYS A 89 5.12 2.84 -9.15
CA LYS A 89 3.85 3.13 -9.83
C LYS A 89 2.81 2.19 -9.28
N ALA A 90 1.68 2.73 -8.86
CA ALA A 90 0.63 1.97 -8.24
C ALA A 90 -0.73 2.48 -8.68
N LYS A 91 -1.74 1.64 -8.50
CA LYS A 91 -3.13 2.03 -8.65
C LYS A 91 -3.77 2.03 -7.28
N VAL A 92 -4.52 3.08 -6.95
CA VAL A 92 -5.27 3.12 -5.70
C VAL A 92 -6.48 2.19 -5.83
N VAL A 93 -6.65 1.31 -4.86
CA VAL A 93 -7.71 0.32 -4.84
C VAL A 93 -8.55 0.45 -3.56
N GLU A 94 -9.85 0.21 -3.69
CA GLU A 94 -10.77 0.18 -2.57
C GLU A 94 -10.97 -1.27 -2.14
N TYR A 95 -11.06 -1.51 -0.83
CA TYR A 95 -11.40 -2.81 -0.31
C TYR A 95 -12.26 -2.66 0.97
N THR A 96 -12.94 -3.74 1.34
CA THR A 96 -13.69 -3.80 2.58
C THR A 96 -12.92 -4.69 3.55
N ASN A 97 -12.60 -4.15 4.73
CA ASN A 97 -11.86 -4.91 5.73
C ASN A 97 -12.79 -5.89 6.47
N LYS A 98 -12.21 -6.68 7.39
CA LYS A 98 -12.96 -7.68 8.17
C LYS A 98 -14.10 -7.10 9.00
N LYS A 99 -14.07 -5.80 9.26
CA LYS A 99 -15.08 -5.09 10.06
C LYS A 99 -16.12 -4.39 9.21
N GLN A 100 -16.20 -4.73 7.91
CA GLN A 100 -17.14 -4.14 6.96
C GLN A 100 -16.91 -2.64 6.72
N GLN A 101 -15.68 -2.17 6.94
CA GLN A 101 -15.31 -0.78 6.72
C GLN A 101 -14.61 -0.65 5.38
N LYS A 102 -14.96 0.38 4.61
CA LYS A 102 -14.25 0.72 3.39
C LYS A 102 -12.87 1.27 3.73
N ASN A 103 -11.87 0.81 3.02
CA ASN A 103 -10.51 1.31 3.15
C ASN A 103 -9.85 1.32 1.78
N TYR A 104 -8.67 1.89 1.71
CA TYR A 104 -7.96 2.10 0.46
C TYR A 104 -6.52 1.64 0.61
N SER A 105 -5.98 1.09 -0.44
CA SER A 105 -4.61 0.66 -0.49
C SER A 105 -4.07 0.81 -1.91
N PHE A 106 -2.94 0.18 -2.18
CA PHE A 106 -2.25 0.31 -3.45
C PHE A 106 -2.00 -1.05 -4.06
N LYS A 107 -2.14 -1.12 -5.38
CA LYS A 107 -1.68 -2.25 -6.17
C LYS A 107 -0.49 -1.79 -6.99
N ILE A 108 0.70 -2.27 -6.64
CA ILE A 108 1.95 -1.87 -7.26
C ILE A 108 2.15 -2.67 -8.55
N TYR A 109 2.44 -1.98 -9.63
CA TYR A 109 2.69 -2.66 -10.90
C TYR A 109 4.08 -2.37 -11.47
N ASP A 110 4.81 -1.40 -10.92
CA ASP A 110 6.18 -1.14 -11.32
C ASP A 110 6.97 -0.49 -10.20
N ILE A 111 8.26 -0.79 -10.16
CA ILE A 111 9.22 -0.16 -9.23
C ILE A 111 10.13 0.73 -10.06
N LEU A 112 10.19 1.98 -9.67
CA LEU A 112 10.93 3.02 -10.42
C LEU A 112 12.39 3.08 -10.02
#